data_9598e73b80a287141da49deda4b2f8b4
#
_entry.id   9598e73b80a287141da49deda4b2f8b4
#
_cell.length_a   1.000
_cell.length_b   1.000
_cell.length_c   1.000
_cell.angle_alpha   90.00
_cell.angle_beta   90.00
_cell.angle_gamma   90.00
#
_symmetry.space_group_name_H-M   'P 1'
#
loop_
_entity.id
_entity.type
_entity.pdbx_description
1 polymer ?
#
loop_
_entity_poly.entity_id
_entity_poly.type
_entity_poly.pdbx_seq_one_letter_code
_entity_poly.pdbx_strand_id
1 'polypeptide(L)'
;MSLQELKEKASQLSVSDRLALLGAIVQSLQSTPEIENWQYLVSRPHAWRKQLYIKGRKLLASTIWRDMTANGMSPEQAAENWDLPLSAIYEVIDYCENNQELLKLEADEERYRLEVKGVQVEPTNAA
;
A
#
# COMPACT_ATOMS: atom_id res chain seq x y z
N MET A 1 16.41 7.17 15.07
CA MET A 1 15.13 6.55 15.49
C MET A 1 14.77 5.46 14.50
N SER A 2 14.43 4.29 14.99
CA SER A 2 14.08 3.18 14.12
C SER A 2 12.64 3.29 13.67
N LEU A 3 12.30 2.59 12.58
CA LEU A 3 10.94 2.55 12.09
C LEU A 3 9.99 1.98 13.15
N GLN A 4 10.45 0.99 13.91
CA GLN A 4 9.65 0.39 14.97
C GLN A 4 9.30 1.42 16.05
N GLU A 5 10.25 2.23 16.45
CA GLU A 5 10.00 3.29 17.44
C GLU A 5 9.00 4.32 16.93
N LEU A 6 9.11 4.67 15.67
CA LEU A 6 8.17 5.61 15.06
C LEU A 6 6.75 5.04 15.05
N LYS A 7 6.60 3.76 14.75
CA LYS A 7 5.29 3.12 14.74
C LYS A 7 4.68 3.08 16.14
N GLU A 8 5.48 2.80 17.16
CA GLU A 8 5.00 2.79 18.52
C GLU A 8 4.52 4.16 18.96
N LYS A 9 5.28 5.20 18.63
CA LYS A 9 4.88 6.56 18.94
C LYS A 9 3.62 6.96 18.20
N ALA A 10 3.51 6.57 16.94
CA ALA A 10 2.35 6.89 16.11
C ALA A 10 1.06 6.33 16.72
N SER A 11 1.10 5.15 17.32
CA SER A 11 -0.09 4.53 17.89
C SER A 11 -0.62 5.27 19.13
N GLN A 12 0.18 6.15 19.72
CA GLN A 12 -0.19 6.91 20.91
C GLN A 12 -0.63 8.34 20.60
N LEU A 13 -0.60 8.74 19.33
CA LEU A 13 -0.88 10.10 18.93
C LEU A 13 -2.32 10.26 18.46
N SER A 14 -2.77 11.51 18.39
CA SER A 14 -4.06 11.84 17.81
C SER A 14 -4.05 11.50 16.32
N VAL A 15 -5.24 11.45 15.70
CA VAL A 15 -5.35 11.18 14.26
C VAL A 15 -4.54 12.19 13.46
N SER A 16 -4.63 13.47 13.83
CA SER A 16 -3.91 14.52 13.14
C SER A 16 -2.39 14.33 13.22
N ASP A 17 -1.91 14.03 14.43
CA ASP A 17 -0.49 13.80 14.65
C ASP A 17 -0.01 12.52 13.96
N ARG A 18 -0.87 11.49 13.92
CA ARG A 18 -0.55 10.25 13.21
C ARG A 18 -0.36 10.50 11.72
N LEU A 19 -1.20 11.34 11.13
CA LEU A 19 -1.05 11.68 9.72
C LEU A 19 0.26 12.38 9.43
N ALA A 20 0.64 13.33 10.28
CA ALA A 20 1.90 14.04 10.10
C ALA A 20 3.09 13.09 10.21
N LEU A 21 3.05 12.20 11.20
CA LEU A 21 4.13 11.24 11.41
C LEU A 21 4.18 10.21 10.29
N LEU A 22 3.03 9.74 9.85
CA LEU A 22 2.96 8.80 8.74
C LEU A 22 3.54 9.42 7.47
N GLY A 23 3.21 10.68 7.19
CA GLY A 23 3.77 11.38 6.05
C GLY A 23 5.29 11.47 6.12
N ALA A 24 5.84 11.76 7.30
CA ALA A 24 7.28 11.84 7.48
C ALA A 24 7.95 10.47 7.27
N ILE A 25 7.34 9.41 7.77
CA ILE A 25 7.85 8.05 7.60
C ILE A 25 7.84 7.64 6.13
N VAL A 26 6.74 7.90 5.45
CA VAL A 26 6.60 7.57 4.03
C VAL A 26 7.64 8.32 3.21
N GLN A 27 7.84 9.60 3.51
CA GLN A 27 8.85 10.39 2.82
C GLN A 27 10.24 9.80 3.03
N SER A 28 10.53 9.34 4.23
CA SER A 28 11.80 8.70 4.54
C SER A 28 11.98 7.39 3.77
N LEU A 29 10.92 6.60 3.65
CA LEU A 29 10.97 5.33 2.92
C LEU A 29 11.13 5.53 1.42
N GLN A 30 10.65 6.65 0.90
CA GLN A 30 10.72 6.97 -0.53
C GLN A 30 11.85 7.92 -0.86
N SER A 31 12.80 8.07 0.03
CA SER A 31 13.85 9.07 -0.13
C SER A 31 14.97 8.65 -1.06
N THR A 32 14.90 7.50 -1.69
CA THR A 32 15.91 7.12 -2.67
C THR A 32 15.88 8.09 -3.84
N PRO A 33 17.03 8.61 -4.26
CA PRO A 33 17.09 9.58 -5.34
C PRO A 33 16.73 9.01 -6.70
N GLU A 34 16.59 7.71 -6.78
CA GLU A 34 16.20 7.09 -8.01
C GLU A 34 14.71 7.30 -8.22
N ILE A 35 14.42 8.11 -9.18
CA ILE A 35 13.05 8.25 -9.63
C ILE A 35 12.71 6.94 -10.29
N GLU A 36 11.85 6.22 -9.65
CA GLU A 36 11.41 4.97 -10.21
C GLU A 36 10.52 5.26 -11.41
N ASN A 37 11.05 4.96 -12.57
CA ASN A 37 10.31 5.13 -13.81
C ASN A 37 9.43 3.93 -14.03
N TRP A 38 8.35 3.89 -13.29
CA TRP A 38 7.37 2.84 -13.47
C TRP A 38 6.56 3.13 -14.72
N GLN A 39 6.40 2.14 -15.56
CA GLN A 39 5.60 2.27 -16.76
C GLN A 39 4.11 2.10 -16.47
N TYR A 40 3.78 1.24 -15.53
CA TYR A 40 2.39 0.88 -15.22
C TYR A 40 1.92 1.33 -13.84
N LEU A 41 2.79 1.90 -13.03
CA LEU A 41 2.44 2.36 -11.69
C LEU A 41 2.52 3.87 -11.62
N VAL A 42 1.63 4.47 -10.84
CA VAL A 42 1.55 5.92 -10.74
C VAL A 42 1.08 6.32 -9.35
N SER A 43 1.59 7.46 -8.88
CA SER A 43 1.13 8.08 -7.65
C SER A 43 -0.20 8.81 -7.89
N ARG A 44 -1.09 8.79 -6.92
CA ARG A 44 -2.36 9.52 -6.99
C ARG A 44 -2.55 10.32 -5.72
N PRO A 45 -3.18 11.50 -5.81
CA PRO A 45 -3.45 12.31 -4.63
C PRO A 45 -4.31 11.56 -3.63
N HIS A 46 -3.90 11.60 -2.37
CA HIS A 46 -4.63 10.99 -1.28
C HIS A 46 -4.22 11.67 0.02
N ALA A 47 -5.13 11.75 0.98
CA ALA A 47 -4.86 12.43 2.24
C ALA A 47 -3.68 11.85 3.01
N TRP A 48 -3.55 10.52 3.00
CA TRP A 48 -2.49 9.86 3.75
C TRP A 48 -1.83 8.71 3.00
N ARG A 49 -2.47 8.18 1.96
CA ARG A 49 -1.94 7.02 1.22
C ARG A 49 -0.93 7.46 0.17
N LYS A 50 0.24 6.84 0.20
CA LYS A 50 1.34 7.20 -0.71
C LYS A 50 1.75 6.07 -1.63
N GLN A 51 1.23 4.86 -1.40
CA GLN A 51 1.57 3.74 -2.27
C GLN A 51 1.02 3.96 -3.69
N LEU A 52 1.60 3.26 -4.65
CA LEU A 52 1.29 3.46 -6.05
C LEU A 52 0.05 2.68 -6.48
N TYR A 53 -0.60 3.22 -7.49
CA TYR A 53 -1.78 2.64 -8.12
C TYR A 53 -1.42 2.16 -9.52
N ILE A 54 -2.25 1.29 -10.06
CA ILE A 54 -2.15 0.92 -11.48
C ILE A 54 -2.56 2.12 -12.31
N LYS A 55 -1.72 2.48 -13.27
CA LYS A 55 -1.97 3.62 -14.13
C LYS A 55 -3.28 3.42 -14.91
N GLY A 56 -4.13 4.43 -14.86
CA GLY A 56 -5.43 4.39 -15.52
C GLY A 56 -6.54 3.69 -14.76
N ARG A 57 -6.26 3.19 -13.56
CA ARG A 57 -7.26 2.51 -12.73
C ARG A 57 -7.19 3.01 -11.30
N LYS A 58 -8.31 2.95 -10.58
CA LYS A 58 -8.32 3.21 -9.14
C LYS A 58 -8.04 1.92 -8.38
N LEU A 59 -6.92 1.32 -8.68
CA LEU A 59 -6.53 0.02 -8.17
C LEU A 59 -5.12 0.09 -7.64
N LEU A 60 -4.94 -0.25 -6.36
CA LEU A 60 -3.62 -0.25 -5.74
C LEU A 60 -2.80 -1.44 -6.23
N ALA A 61 -1.51 -1.21 -6.45
CA ALA A 61 -0.59 -2.30 -6.77
C ALA A 61 -0.61 -3.36 -5.67
N SER A 62 -0.69 -2.94 -4.41
CA SER A 62 -0.71 -3.88 -3.29
C SER A 62 -1.94 -4.77 -3.28
N THR A 63 -3.05 -4.32 -3.83
CA THR A 63 -4.25 -5.14 -3.92
C THR A 63 -3.98 -6.37 -4.79
N ILE A 64 -3.34 -6.15 -5.93
CA ILE A 64 -2.97 -7.24 -6.84
C ILE A 64 -1.97 -8.18 -6.16
N TRP A 65 -0.95 -7.62 -5.53
CA TRP A 65 0.11 -8.41 -4.90
C TRP A 65 -0.42 -9.30 -3.78
N ARG A 66 -1.29 -8.75 -2.95
CA ARG A 66 -1.90 -9.52 -1.86
C ARG A 66 -2.81 -10.62 -2.38
N ASP A 67 -3.57 -10.31 -3.42
CA ASP A 67 -4.44 -11.30 -4.06
C ASP A 67 -3.61 -12.46 -4.63
N MET A 68 -2.51 -12.14 -5.29
CA MET A 68 -1.59 -13.15 -5.82
C MET A 68 -1.04 -14.05 -4.72
N THR A 69 -0.55 -13.45 -3.64
CA THR A 69 0.06 -14.21 -2.56
C THR A 69 -0.97 -15.04 -1.80
N ALA A 70 -2.15 -14.47 -1.59
CA ALA A 70 -3.21 -15.18 -0.86
C ALA A 70 -3.74 -16.37 -1.65
N ASN A 71 -3.79 -16.29 -2.97
CA ASN A 71 -4.36 -17.32 -3.81
C ASN A 71 -3.33 -18.16 -4.57
N GLY A 72 -2.05 -17.93 -4.30
CA GLY A 72 -0.99 -18.69 -4.95
C GLY A 72 -0.96 -18.52 -6.46
N MET A 73 -1.29 -17.35 -6.96
CA MET A 73 -1.30 -17.11 -8.41
C MET A 73 0.11 -16.90 -8.95
N SER A 74 0.36 -17.43 -10.13
CA SER A 74 1.55 -17.08 -10.90
C SER A 74 1.37 -15.67 -11.48
N PRO A 75 2.48 -15.01 -11.89
CA PRO A 75 2.36 -13.72 -12.56
C PRO A 75 1.45 -13.78 -13.79
N GLU A 76 1.52 -14.85 -14.55
CA GLU A 76 0.68 -15.04 -15.74
C GLU A 76 -0.79 -15.12 -15.37
N GLN A 77 -1.11 -15.84 -14.31
CA GLN A 77 -2.49 -15.95 -13.84
C GLN A 77 -3.02 -14.60 -13.35
N ALA A 78 -2.19 -13.85 -12.66
CA ALA A 78 -2.57 -12.52 -12.19
C ALA A 78 -2.80 -11.57 -13.36
N ALA A 79 -1.95 -11.62 -14.36
CA ALA A 79 -2.12 -10.78 -15.56
C ALA A 79 -3.46 -11.04 -16.24
N GLU A 80 -3.83 -12.30 -16.34
CA GLU A 80 -5.11 -12.68 -16.93
C GLU A 80 -6.27 -12.27 -16.03
N ASN A 81 -6.16 -12.54 -14.73
CA ASN A 81 -7.22 -12.25 -13.76
C ASN A 81 -7.54 -10.76 -13.68
N TRP A 82 -6.52 -9.92 -13.75
CA TRP A 82 -6.68 -8.47 -13.60
C TRP A 82 -6.73 -7.74 -14.94
N ASP A 83 -6.64 -8.48 -16.04
CA ASP A 83 -6.62 -7.91 -17.38
C ASP A 83 -5.51 -6.86 -17.54
N LEU A 84 -4.31 -7.26 -17.21
CA LEU A 84 -3.12 -6.42 -17.26
C LEU A 84 -2.01 -7.12 -18.04
N PRO A 85 -1.12 -6.35 -18.68
CA PRO A 85 0.06 -6.96 -19.32
C PRO A 85 0.94 -7.62 -18.25
N LEU A 86 1.63 -8.68 -18.65
CA LEU A 86 2.52 -9.38 -17.75
C LEU A 86 3.60 -8.46 -17.18
N SER A 87 4.10 -7.52 -17.99
CA SER A 87 5.09 -6.55 -17.53
C SER A 87 4.55 -5.67 -16.42
N ALA A 88 3.25 -5.36 -16.43
CA ALA A 88 2.64 -4.61 -15.33
C ALA A 88 2.65 -5.41 -14.04
N ILE A 89 2.40 -6.71 -14.12
CA ILE A 89 2.43 -7.58 -12.95
C ILE A 89 3.84 -7.66 -12.37
N TYR A 90 4.86 -7.73 -13.21
CA TYR A 90 6.24 -7.73 -12.71
C TYR A 90 6.60 -6.41 -12.03
N GLU A 91 6.09 -5.28 -12.50
CA GLU A 91 6.27 -4.01 -11.80
C GLU A 91 5.59 -4.01 -10.44
N VAL A 92 4.37 -4.58 -10.37
CA VAL A 92 3.65 -4.72 -9.11
C VAL A 92 4.46 -5.51 -8.10
N ILE A 93 4.99 -6.66 -8.53
CA ILE A 93 5.78 -7.53 -7.64
C ILE A 93 7.02 -6.80 -7.16
N ASP A 94 7.76 -6.20 -8.09
CA ASP A 94 9.00 -5.49 -7.76
C ASP A 94 8.72 -4.34 -6.79
N TYR A 95 7.73 -3.52 -7.08
CA TYR A 95 7.37 -2.42 -6.21
C TYR A 95 6.96 -2.89 -4.82
N CYS A 96 6.07 -3.87 -4.75
CA CYS A 96 5.54 -4.33 -3.46
C CYS A 96 6.60 -5.02 -2.61
N GLU A 97 7.46 -5.82 -3.23
CA GLU A 97 8.53 -6.49 -2.49
C GLU A 97 9.54 -5.53 -1.91
N ASN A 98 9.77 -4.43 -2.59
CA ASN A 98 10.73 -3.42 -2.14
C ASN A 98 10.11 -2.34 -1.24
N ASN A 99 8.81 -2.39 -1.01
CA ASN A 99 8.11 -1.39 -0.22
C ASN A 99 7.18 -2.00 0.84
N GLN A 100 7.53 -3.15 1.35
CA GLN A 100 6.68 -3.87 2.31
C GLN A 100 6.40 -3.05 3.56
N GLU A 101 7.37 -2.28 4.04
CA GLU A 101 7.18 -1.42 5.21
C GLU A 101 6.11 -0.37 4.97
N LEU A 102 6.15 0.26 3.80
CA LEU A 102 5.13 1.25 3.43
C LEU A 102 3.75 0.61 3.36
N LEU A 103 3.65 -0.53 2.71
CA LEU A 103 2.36 -1.22 2.56
C LEU A 103 1.79 -1.61 3.91
N LYS A 104 2.63 -2.08 4.81
CA LYS A 104 2.20 -2.46 6.15
C LYS A 104 1.73 -1.26 6.95
N LEU A 105 2.48 -0.16 6.89
CA LEU A 105 2.12 1.06 7.58
C LEU A 105 0.75 1.57 7.14
N GLU A 106 0.51 1.56 5.84
CA GLU A 106 -0.76 2.06 5.31
C GLU A 106 -1.91 1.11 5.60
N ALA A 107 -1.66 -0.18 5.61
CA ALA A 107 -2.68 -1.15 6.01
C ALA A 107 -3.07 -0.95 7.48
N ASP A 108 -2.09 -0.72 8.35
CA ASP A 108 -2.34 -0.46 9.77
C ASP A 108 -3.11 0.84 9.96
N GLU A 109 -2.77 1.87 9.20
CA GLU A 109 -3.45 3.16 9.29
C GLU A 109 -4.91 3.05 8.82
N GLU A 110 -5.16 2.31 7.76
CA GLU A 110 -6.50 2.08 7.27
C GLU A 110 -7.35 1.36 8.31
N ARG A 111 -6.80 0.34 8.92
CA ARG A 111 -7.49 -0.40 9.98
C ARG A 111 -7.84 0.51 11.15
N TYR A 112 -6.88 1.33 11.58
CA TYR A 112 -7.09 2.26 12.67
C TYR A 112 -8.24 3.22 12.37
N ARG A 113 -8.26 3.76 11.15
CA ARG A 113 -9.30 4.72 10.75
C ARG A 113 -10.67 4.09 10.71
N LEU A 114 -10.77 2.86 10.26
CA LEU A 114 -12.02 2.14 10.24
C LEU A 114 -12.52 1.88 11.67
N GLU A 115 -11.63 1.52 12.57
CA GLU A 115 -11.99 1.30 13.97
C GLU A 115 -12.47 2.57 14.64
N VAL A 116 -11.78 3.68 14.40
CA VAL A 116 -12.16 4.97 14.98
C VAL A 116 -13.53 5.42 14.50
N LYS A 117 -13.88 5.10 13.26
CA LYS A 117 -15.20 5.43 12.72
C LYS A 117 -16.30 4.48 13.16
N GLY A 118 -15.95 3.46 13.94
CA GLY A 118 -16.91 2.47 14.37
C GLY A 118 -17.36 1.51 13.27
N VAL A 119 -16.64 1.48 12.17
CA VAL A 119 -16.92 0.57 11.06
C VAL A 119 -16.37 -0.81 11.42
N GLN A 120 -17.22 -1.80 11.34
CA GLN A 120 -16.76 -3.16 11.56
C GLN A 120 -16.05 -3.68 10.33
N VAL A 121 -14.83 -4.15 10.53
CA VAL A 121 -14.08 -4.76 9.46
C VAL A 121 -14.36 -6.25 9.50
N GLU A 122 -15.47 -6.62 8.95
CA GLU A 122 -15.94 -8.01 8.98
C GLU A 122 -15.81 -8.62 7.61
N PRO A 123 -14.87 -9.50 7.38
CA PRO A 123 -14.71 -10.11 6.06
C PRO A 123 -15.90 -10.98 5.68
N THR A 124 -16.65 -11.43 6.64
CA THR A 124 -17.80 -12.26 6.39
C THR A 124 -18.91 -11.54 5.63
N ASN A 125 -18.92 -10.22 5.70
CA ASN A 125 -19.93 -9.45 5.01
C ASN A 125 -19.76 -9.44 3.52
N ALA A 126 -18.69 -9.99 3.04
CA ALA A 126 -18.48 -10.15 1.62
C ALA A 126 -19.42 -11.17 1.01
N ALA A 127 -20.07 -11.92 1.85
CA ALA A 127 -21.02 -12.90 1.37
C ALA A 127 -22.26 -12.23 0.77
#